data_a2f0d858d1c41abb1dce8f58da1f3a85
#
_entry.id   a2f0d858d1c41abb1dce8f58da1f3a85
#
_cell.length_a   1.000
_cell.length_b   1.000
_cell.length_c   1.000
_cell.angle_alpha   90.00
_cell.angle_beta   90.00
_cell.angle_gamma   90.00
#
_symmetry.space_group_name_H-M   'P 1'
#
loop_
_entity.id
_entity.type
_entity.pdbx_description
1 polymer ?
#
loop_
_entity_poly.entity_id
_entity_poly.type
_entity_poly.pdbx_seq_one_letter_code
_entity_poly.pdbx_strand_id
1 'polypeptide(L)'
;MPMRRARGLGLAAMICVSSLGAAGTDAPLADAVQRRDNQAVLSLLKKRVDVNASQPDGATALHWAAYLDDAEGTALLIRAGARVDTPNNYGVTPLALAAGNGNAAIIDQLLKAGADPNGAVRAAETPLMLAARAGRADAVKALLNSGANVDAKEAWNGQTALMWAAAAGHGPVVRALIERGADIHARSNAGTTPLLFAVRRGDMPAVRAILAAGADVKERRPDGATALLVAVINGHADLVDLLLDMGADPNVEGGSTELTVQGVRARPMELKYRKLTNNERDSEGVTRGNIFGRPLHAAVHVANWHISDQFIAVHLDRLRVMKSLLDHGVDVNGRISMEEPRWSGARYRRHLAGATAFLLAAKSADVEVMRLLLAYGADPMIGTEERITPLMAAAGIAWASNQDRASEAQVLEAVKLLVDELGADVNTVSDLGETAMHAAAYRGANSVVQYLFDKGAKLDVVAKDGRTPLIVADGVEYGNSFAAQPHTAVLLRKLGAKEMKCPAPCAAAIPEKEPR
;
A
#
# COMPACT_ATOMS: atom_id res chain seq x y z
N MET A 1 20.45 4.49 -10.63
CA MET A 1 20.02 5.34 -11.76
C MET A 1 18.96 6.31 -11.25
N PRO A 2 19.11 7.62 -11.41
CA PRO A 2 18.15 8.58 -10.82
C PRO A 2 16.84 8.57 -11.60
N MET A 3 15.73 8.40 -10.88
CA MET A 3 14.37 8.56 -11.42
C MET A 3 14.20 9.98 -11.99
N ARG A 4 14.26 10.10 -13.31
CA ARG A 4 13.88 11.31 -14.03
C ARG A 4 12.36 11.53 -13.88
N ARG A 5 11.99 12.55 -13.11
CA ARG A 5 10.89 13.50 -13.30
C ARG A 5 9.63 12.96 -13.99
N ALA A 6 8.72 12.35 -13.24
CA ALA A 6 7.30 12.36 -13.59
C ALA A 6 6.73 13.75 -13.29
N ARG A 7 7.14 14.75 -14.08
CA ARG A 7 6.57 16.09 -14.02
C ARG A 7 5.25 16.09 -14.77
N GLY A 8 4.15 16.41 -14.08
CA GLY A 8 2.99 17.03 -14.70
C GLY A 8 2.23 16.29 -15.80
N LEU A 9 2.34 14.95 -15.90
CA LEU A 9 1.70 14.19 -17.01
C LEU A 9 0.17 14.35 -17.08
N GLY A 10 -0.51 14.68 -16.01
CA GLY A 10 -1.98 14.88 -16.02
C GLY A 10 -2.41 16.19 -16.69
N LEU A 11 -1.76 17.33 -16.38
CA LEU A 11 -2.09 18.63 -16.99
C LEU A 11 -1.47 18.78 -18.38
N ALA A 12 -0.25 18.24 -18.60
CA ALA A 12 0.41 18.31 -19.90
C ALA A 12 -0.34 17.52 -21.00
N ALA A 13 -0.94 16.38 -20.64
CA ALA A 13 -1.76 15.60 -21.57
C ALA A 13 -3.03 16.32 -22.02
N MET A 14 -3.50 17.31 -21.24
CA MET A 14 -4.68 18.11 -21.59
C MET A 14 -4.39 19.22 -22.61
N ILE A 15 -3.13 19.50 -22.93
CA ILE A 15 -2.74 20.50 -23.93
C ILE A 15 -2.11 19.86 -25.19
N CYS A 16 -1.71 18.60 -25.17
CA CYS A 16 -0.85 17.97 -26.18
C CYS A 16 -1.53 17.19 -27.30
N VAL A 17 -2.79 17.40 -27.65
CA VAL A 17 -3.48 16.55 -28.68
C VAL A 17 -3.70 17.25 -30.03
N SER A 18 -3.05 18.33 -30.36
CA SER A 18 -3.28 18.97 -31.66
C SER A 18 -2.05 19.39 -32.45
N SER A 19 -1.04 18.54 -32.61
CA SER A 19 0.14 18.85 -33.44
C SER A 19 0.24 18.07 -34.76
N LEU A 20 -0.88 17.77 -35.42
CA LEU A 20 -0.86 17.22 -36.77
C LEU A 20 -1.95 17.92 -37.64
N GLY A 21 -1.52 19.02 -38.31
CA GLY A 21 -2.33 19.63 -39.36
C GLY A 21 -1.97 21.11 -39.54
N ALA A 22 -1.16 21.40 -40.55
CA ALA A 22 -0.92 22.76 -41.03
C ALA A 22 -2.18 23.27 -41.78
N ALA A 23 -3.20 23.64 -41.01
CA ALA A 23 -4.22 24.59 -41.45
C ALA A 23 -4.08 25.80 -40.54
N GLY A 24 -3.96 27.01 -41.07
CA GLY A 24 -3.78 28.23 -40.31
C GLY A 24 -4.82 28.30 -39.21
N THR A 25 -4.34 28.33 -37.95
CA THR A 25 -5.23 28.44 -36.79
C THR A 25 -5.72 29.88 -36.68
N ASP A 26 -6.96 30.09 -36.20
CA ASP A 26 -7.48 31.44 -35.95
C ASP A 26 -6.79 32.11 -34.74
N ALA A 27 -5.74 31.46 -34.17
CA ALA A 27 -5.02 31.89 -32.98
C ALA A 27 -3.48 32.05 -33.20
N PRO A 28 -3.02 32.88 -34.15
CA PRO A 28 -1.61 32.98 -34.51
C PRO A 28 -0.69 33.38 -33.36
N LEU A 29 -1.22 34.14 -32.38
CA LEU A 29 -0.47 34.57 -31.20
C LEU A 29 -0.24 33.36 -30.24
N ALA A 30 -1.24 32.53 -30.02
CA ALA A 30 -1.11 31.33 -29.21
C ALA A 30 -0.09 30.35 -29.84
N ASP A 31 -0.14 30.19 -31.17
CA ASP A 31 0.82 29.35 -31.90
C ASP A 31 2.26 29.87 -31.82
N ALA A 32 2.45 31.22 -31.88
CA ALA A 32 3.77 31.82 -31.78
C ALA A 32 4.36 31.60 -30.37
N VAL A 33 3.54 31.79 -29.31
CA VAL A 33 3.97 31.54 -27.91
C VAL A 33 4.27 30.06 -27.71
N GLN A 34 3.42 29.17 -28.19
CA GLN A 34 3.63 27.71 -28.11
C GLN A 34 4.97 27.30 -28.71
N ARG A 35 5.34 27.89 -29.86
CA ARG A 35 6.62 27.64 -30.55
C ARG A 35 7.80 28.41 -29.95
N ARG A 36 7.57 29.26 -28.94
CA ARG A 36 8.57 30.19 -28.34
C ARG A 36 9.20 31.14 -29.37
N ASP A 37 8.42 31.56 -30.38
CA ASP A 37 8.86 32.51 -31.39
C ASP A 37 8.60 33.94 -30.90
N ASN A 38 9.52 34.49 -30.13
CA ASN A 38 9.39 35.82 -29.52
C ASN A 38 9.32 36.91 -30.57
N GLN A 39 9.94 36.73 -31.75
CA GLN A 39 9.86 37.72 -32.83
C GLN A 39 8.47 37.79 -33.43
N ALA A 40 7.87 36.64 -33.70
CA ALA A 40 6.50 36.54 -34.16
C ALA A 40 5.52 37.09 -33.12
N VAL A 41 5.70 36.78 -31.84
CA VAL A 41 4.87 37.30 -30.74
C VAL A 41 4.87 38.86 -30.75
N LEU A 42 6.05 39.47 -30.75
CA LEU A 42 6.17 40.93 -30.77
C LEU A 42 5.57 41.56 -32.05
N SER A 43 5.77 40.93 -33.19
CA SER A 43 5.22 41.36 -34.48
C SER A 43 3.68 41.33 -34.48
N LEU A 44 3.09 40.23 -33.98
CA LEU A 44 1.65 40.04 -33.89
C LEU A 44 1.00 41.04 -32.93
N LEU A 45 1.60 41.26 -31.78
CA LEU A 45 1.13 42.27 -30.81
C LEU A 45 1.18 43.71 -31.38
N LYS A 46 2.23 44.07 -32.15
CA LYS A 46 2.29 45.34 -32.86
C LYS A 46 1.16 45.48 -33.90
N LYS A 47 0.75 44.38 -34.53
CA LYS A 47 -0.38 44.37 -35.48
C LYS A 47 -1.74 44.36 -34.79
N ARG A 48 -1.78 44.40 -33.45
CA ARG A 48 -3.00 44.38 -32.63
C ARG A 48 -3.93 43.21 -32.94
N VAL A 49 -3.38 41.98 -33.15
CA VAL A 49 -4.17 40.77 -33.25
C VAL A 49 -4.92 40.54 -31.94
N ASP A 50 -6.03 39.81 -32.00
CA ASP A 50 -6.76 39.44 -30.77
C ASP A 50 -5.89 38.58 -29.85
N VAL A 51 -5.51 39.15 -28.70
CA VAL A 51 -4.66 38.52 -27.69
C VAL A 51 -5.37 37.34 -27.02
N ASN A 52 -6.71 37.31 -27.09
CA ASN A 52 -7.56 36.29 -26.48
C ASN A 52 -8.04 35.22 -27.46
N ALA A 53 -7.59 35.29 -28.72
CA ALA A 53 -7.87 34.23 -29.68
C ALA A 53 -7.32 32.90 -29.15
N SER A 54 -8.16 31.85 -29.24
CA SER A 54 -7.86 30.53 -28.70
C SER A 54 -7.69 29.49 -29.80
N GLN A 55 -6.83 28.53 -29.55
CA GLN A 55 -6.70 27.31 -30.34
C GLN A 55 -7.97 26.44 -30.23
N PRO A 56 -8.13 25.39 -31.04
CA PRO A 56 -9.32 24.54 -31.01
C PRO A 56 -9.63 23.88 -29.66
N ASP A 57 -8.60 23.69 -28.81
CA ASP A 57 -8.73 23.18 -27.44
C ASP A 57 -9.07 24.28 -26.41
N GLY A 58 -9.26 25.52 -26.86
CA GLY A 58 -9.53 26.68 -26.01
C GLY A 58 -8.28 27.32 -25.41
N ALA A 59 -7.08 26.82 -25.70
CA ALA A 59 -5.85 27.40 -25.16
C ALA A 59 -5.52 28.74 -25.82
N THR A 60 -5.29 29.79 -25.01
CA THR A 60 -4.87 31.12 -25.44
C THR A 60 -3.35 31.25 -25.35
N ALA A 61 -2.79 32.32 -25.88
CA ALA A 61 -1.39 32.66 -25.73
C ALA A 61 -0.93 32.69 -24.25
N LEU A 62 -1.81 33.18 -23.35
CA LEU A 62 -1.51 33.25 -21.91
C LEU A 62 -1.46 31.83 -21.26
N HIS A 63 -2.25 30.87 -21.72
CA HIS A 63 -2.12 29.48 -21.27
C HIS A 63 -0.75 28.91 -21.63
N TRP A 64 -0.27 29.14 -22.86
CA TRP A 64 1.03 28.67 -23.29
C TRP A 64 2.19 29.36 -22.56
N ALA A 65 2.12 30.68 -22.33
CA ALA A 65 3.13 31.38 -21.56
C ALA A 65 3.23 30.83 -20.13
N ALA A 66 2.10 30.62 -19.46
CA ALA A 66 2.06 30.01 -18.13
C ALA A 66 2.57 28.56 -18.12
N TYR A 67 2.20 27.75 -19.10
CA TYR A 67 2.64 26.36 -19.23
C TYR A 67 4.14 26.23 -19.49
N LEU A 68 4.69 27.12 -20.31
CA LEU A 68 6.09 27.14 -20.71
C LEU A 68 7.03 27.82 -19.71
N ASP A 69 6.49 28.27 -18.56
CA ASP A 69 7.20 29.05 -17.53
C ASP A 69 7.79 30.37 -18.06
N ASP A 70 7.14 31.02 -19.05
CA ASP A 70 7.57 32.26 -19.65
C ASP A 70 6.99 33.47 -18.89
N ALA A 71 7.72 33.92 -17.88
CA ALA A 71 7.30 35.05 -17.06
C ALA A 71 7.31 36.39 -17.83
N GLU A 72 8.23 36.57 -18.78
CA GLU A 72 8.30 37.78 -19.61
C GLU A 72 7.14 37.83 -20.60
N GLY A 73 6.87 36.71 -21.28
CA GLY A 73 5.73 36.54 -22.17
C GLY A 73 4.40 36.72 -21.43
N THR A 74 4.28 36.17 -20.23
CA THR A 74 3.10 36.37 -19.37
C THR A 74 2.85 37.83 -19.08
N ALA A 75 3.88 38.58 -18.62
CA ALA A 75 3.76 39.99 -18.35
C ALA A 75 3.42 40.79 -19.60
N LEU A 76 3.98 40.43 -20.76
CA LEU A 76 3.71 41.10 -22.04
C LEU A 76 2.24 40.89 -22.47
N LEU A 77 1.74 39.65 -22.38
CA LEU A 77 0.37 39.30 -22.75
C LEU A 77 -0.65 39.98 -21.83
N ILE A 78 -0.40 40.00 -20.51
CA ILE A 78 -1.27 40.69 -19.54
C ILE A 78 -1.35 42.18 -19.88
N ARG A 79 -0.21 42.86 -20.16
CA ARG A 79 -0.18 44.27 -20.59
C ARG A 79 -0.91 44.50 -21.91
N ALA A 80 -0.94 43.50 -22.79
CA ALA A 80 -1.67 43.55 -24.05
C ALA A 80 -3.18 43.30 -23.90
N GLY A 81 -3.69 43.05 -22.69
CA GLY A 81 -5.11 42.83 -22.40
C GLY A 81 -5.55 41.37 -22.46
N ALA A 82 -4.64 40.42 -22.24
CA ALA A 82 -5.02 39.00 -22.11
C ALA A 82 -5.92 38.78 -20.89
N ARG A 83 -7.01 38.04 -21.08
CA ARG A 83 -7.93 37.64 -20.01
C ARG A 83 -7.27 36.55 -19.15
N VAL A 84 -7.09 36.81 -17.87
CA VAL A 84 -6.31 35.96 -16.96
C VAL A 84 -7.07 34.73 -16.47
N ASP A 85 -8.41 34.76 -16.46
CA ASP A 85 -9.28 33.71 -15.93
C ASP A 85 -9.99 32.88 -17.00
N THR A 86 -9.64 33.07 -18.28
CA THR A 86 -10.28 32.29 -19.35
C THR A 86 -9.90 30.81 -19.20
N PRO A 87 -10.84 29.88 -18.98
CA PRO A 87 -10.53 28.46 -19.00
C PRO A 87 -10.44 27.94 -20.44
N ASN A 88 -9.60 26.96 -20.69
CA ASN A 88 -9.65 26.18 -21.92
C ASN A 88 -10.82 25.19 -21.90
N ASN A 89 -10.99 24.38 -22.97
CA ASN A 89 -12.10 23.40 -23.10
C ASN A 89 -12.06 22.30 -22.03
N TYR A 90 -10.95 22.17 -21.30
CA TYR A 90 -10.78 21.23 -20.18
C TYR A 90 -10.99 21.91 -18.81
N GLY A 91 -11.37 23.18 -18.81
CA GLY A 91 -11.54 23.98 -17.58
C GLY A 91 -10.24 24.45 -16.95
N VAL A 92 -9.10 24.33 -17.63
CA VAL A 92 -7.78 24.71 -17.10
C VAL A 92 -7.54 26.19 -17.36
N THR A 93 -7.16 26.96 -16.33
CA THR A 93 -6.81 28.38 -16.40
C THR A 93 -5.30 28.58 -16.48
N PRO A 94 -4.80 29.74 -16.94
CA PRO A 94 -3.39 30.09 -16.88
C PRO A 94 -2.80 29.99 -15.47
N LEU A 95 -3.57 30.40 -14.43
CA LEU A 95 -3.16 30.31 -13.03
C LEU A 95 -2.98 28.84 -12.58
N ALA A 96 -3.85 27.95 -13.00
CA ALA A 96 -3.74 26.51 -12.69
C ALA A 96 -2.47 25.89 -13.30
N LEU A 97 -2.10 26.30 -14.53
CA LEU A 97 -0.87 25.85 -15.20
C LEU A 97 0.38 26.36 -14.46
N ALA A 98 0.41 27.64 -14.13
CA ALA A 98 1.50 28.25 -13.36
C ALA A 98 1.64 27.60 -11.98
N ALA A 99 0.52 27.30 -11.31
CA ALA A 99 0.49 26.61 -10.02
C ALA A 99 1.01 25.18 -10.12
N GLY A 100 0.61 24.44 -11.16
CA GLY A 100 1.10 23.08 -11.42
C GLY A 100 2.61 23.03 -11.68
N ASN A 101 3.17 24.04 -12.34
CA ASN A 101 4.61 24.22 -12.52
C ASN A 101 5.29 24.75 -11.24
N GLY A 102 4.52 25.42 -10.37
CA GLY A 102 5.02 26.05 -9.16
C GLY A 102 5.83 27.32 -9.40
N ASN A 103 5.54 28.05 -10.48
CA ASN A 103 6.22 29.29 -10.81
C ASN A 103 5.59 30.49 -10.07
N ALA A 104 6.16 30.83 -8.93
CA ALA A 104 5.67 31.91 -8.07
C ALA A 104 5.62 33.29 -8.78
N ALA A 105 6.55 33.58 -9.70
CA ALA A 105 6.57 34.85 -10.40
C ALA A 105 5.36 35.01 -11.36
N ILE A 106 5.04 33.95 -12.12
CA ILE A 106 3.87 33.95 -13.00
C ILE A 106 2.57 33.97 -12.19
N ILE A 107 2.51 33.18 -11.10
CA ILE A 107 1.38 33.18 -10.16
C ILE A 107 1.12 34.58 -9.65
N ASP A 108 2.15 35.31 -9.18
CA ASP A 108 2.07 36.65 -8.69
C ASP A 108 1.56 37.65 -9.76
N GLN A 109 2.06 37.52 -11.00
CA GLN A 109 1.61 38.37 -12.12
C GLN A 109 0.13 38.14 -12.44
N LEU A 110 -0.31 36.91 -12.51
CA LEU A 110 -1.72 36.54 -12.79
C LEU A 110 -2.65 37.02 -11.68
N LEU A 111 -2.27 36.80 -10.40
CA LEU A 111 -3.07 37.23 -9.25
C LEU A 111 -3.17 38.76 -9.17
N LYS A 112 -2.09 39.49 -9.42
CA LYS A 112 -2.10 40.97 -9.50
C LYS A 112 -2.94 41.51 -10.66
N ALA A 113 -3.08 40.71 -11.73
CA ALA A 113 -3.93 41.02 -12.86
C ALA A 113 -5.41 40.62 -12.65
N GLY A 114 -5.76 40.09 -11.46
CA GLY A 114 -7.12 39.76 -11.06
C GLY A 114 -7.53 38.30 -11.28
N ALA A 115 -6.58 37.37 -11.48
CA ALA A 115 -6.90 35.96 -11.57
C ALA A 115 -7.49 35.45 -10.24
N ASP A 116 -8.54 34.62 -10.31
CA ASP A 116 -9.18 34.05 -9.14
C ASP A 116 -8.29 32.95 -8.51
N PRO A 117 -7.77 33.16 -7.27
CA PRO A 117 -6.95 32.18 -6.59
C PRO A 117 -7.69 30.87 -6.25
N ASN A 118 -9.03 30.88 -6.32
CA ASN A 118 -9.91 29.73 -6.05
C ASN A 118 -10.52 29.14 -7.33
N GLY A 119 -10.16 29.66 -8.49
CA GLY A 119 -10.62 29.18 -9.78
C GLY A 119 -10.27 27.70 -9.98
N ALA A 120 -11.25 26.84 -9.68
CA ALA A 120 -11.04 25.38 -9.72
C ALA A 120 -11.02 24.88 -11.15
N VAL A 121 -10.14 23.93 -11.42
CA VAL A 121 -10.11 23.14 -12.64
C VAL A 121 -11.00 21.88 -12.49
N ARG A 122 -10.86 20.90 -13.39
CA ARG A 122 -11.61 19.66 -13.34
C ARG A 122 -11.60 19.03 -11.93
N ALA A 123 -12.74 18.51 -11.50
CA ALA A 123 -12.92 17.86 -10.20
C ALA A 123 -12.69 18.78 -8.97
N ALA A 124 -12.89 20.09 -9.14
CA ALA A 124 -12.68 21.08 -8.08
C ALA A 124 -11.24 21.16 -7.54
N GLU A 125 -10.25 20.72 -8.33
CA GLU A 125 -8.83 20.92 -7.99
C GLU A 125 -8.50 22.41 -8.05
N THR A 126 -8.01 22.98 -6.95
CA THR A 126 -7.65 24.41 -6.89
C THR A 126 -6.20 24.66 -7.27
N PRO A 127 -5.83 25.90 -7.68
CA PRO A 127 -4.44 26.27 -7.89
C PRO A 127 -3.55 25.98 -6.67
N LEU A 128 -4.08 26.15 -5.46
CA LEU A 128 -3.37 25.85 -4.21
C LEU A 128 -3.01 24.35 -4.09
N MET A 129 -3.93 23.45 -4.44
CA MET A 129 -3.65 22.01 -4.45
C MET A 129 -2.57 21.65 -5.47
N LEU A 130 -2.62 22.26 -6.66
CA LEU A 130 -1.62 22.02 -7.70
C LEU A 130 -0.23 22.51 -7.27
N ALA A 131 -0.13 23.71 -6.68
CA ALA A 131 1.12 24.25 -6.14
C ALA A 131 1.64 23.42 -4.95
N ALA A 132 0.75 22.92 -4.09
CA ALA A 132 1.09 22.05 -2.97
C ALA A 132 1.70 20.73 -3.45
N ARG A 133 1.11 20.09 -4.48
CA ARG A 133 1.65 18.91 -5.13
C ARG A 133 2.98 19.15 -5.84
N ALA A 134 3.17 20.35 -6.40
CA ALA A 134 4.43 20.74 -7.04
C ALA A 134 5.57 20.99 -6.03
N GLY A 135 5.27 21.10 -4.75
CA GLY A 135 6.26 21.26 -3.67
C GLY A 135 6.92 22.63 -3.60
N ARG A 136 6.30 23.68 -4.14
CA ARG A 136 6.88 25.00 -4.24
C ARG A 136 6.25 25.93 -3.20
N ALA A 137 6.93 26.08 -2.05
CA ALA A 137 6.45 26.86 -0.92
C ALA A 137 6.16 28.33 -1.28
N ASP A 138 6.95 28.94 -2.16
CA ASP A 138 6.74 30.33 -2.58
C ASP A 138 5.46 30.50 -3.40
N ALA A 139 5.15 29.54 -4.30
CA ALA A 139 3.89 29.51 -5.04
C ALA A 139 2.68 29.35 -4.10
N VAL A 140 2.78 28.46 -3.13
CA VAL A 140 1.76 28.25 -2.09
C VAL A 140 1.53 29.54 -1.29
N LYS A 141 2.60 30.20 -0.85
CA LYS A 141 2.52 31.48 -0.12
C LYS A 141 1.87 32.58 -0.96
N ALA A 142 2.21 32.69 -2.25
CA ALA A 142 1.63 33.69 -3.15
C ALA A 142 0.11 33.51 -3.28
N LEU A 143 -0.35 32.28 -3.48
CA LEU A 143 -1.77 31.95 -3.55
C LEU A 143 -2.51 32.24 -2.24
N LEU A 144 -1.95 31.82 -1.10
CA LEU A 144 -2.55 32.07 0.22
C LEU A 144 -2.61 33.56 0.57
N ASN A 145 -1.58 34.35 0.21
CA ASN A 145 -1.58 35.81 0.38
C ASN A 145 -2.67 36.51 -0.44
N SER A 146 -3.10 35.88 -1.54
CA SER A 146 -4.15 36.39 -2.43
C SER A 146 -5.54 35.82 -2.15
N GLY A 147 -5.73 35.14 -1.00
CA GLY A 147 -7.04 34.65 -0.56
C GLY A 147 -7.44 33.27 -1.09
N ALA A 148 -6.47 32.44 -1.45
CA ALA A 148 -6.77 31.04 -1.74
C ALA A 148 -7.35 30.35 -0.49
N ASN A 149 -8.45 29.60 -0.67
CA ASN A 149 -9.06 28.81 0.40
C ASN A 149 -8.15 27.63 0.77
N VAL A 150 -7.56 27.68 1.96
CA VAL A 150 -6.59 26.70 2.44
C VAL A 150 -7.18 25.31 2.60
N ASP A 151 -8.50 25.21 2.94
CA ASP A 151 -9.20 23.97 3.24
C ASP A 151 -10.18 23.53 2.15
N ALA A 152 -10.08 24.12 0.95
CA ALA A 152 -10.84 23.65 -0.20
C ALA A 152 -10.59 22.14 -0.40
N LYS A 153 -11.66 21.40 -0.75
CA LYS A 153 -11.59 19.96 -1.02
C LYS A 153 -11.88 19.67 -2.49
N GLU A 154 -11.04 18.85 -3.13
CA GLU A 154 -11.36 18.34 -4.46
C GLU A 154 -12.51 17.33 -4.41
N ALA A 155 -13.20 17.13 -5.56
CA ALA A 155 -14.47 16.43 -5.60
C ALA A 155 -14.37 14.89 -5.57
N TRP A 156 -13.21 14.32 -5.91
CA TRP A 156 -13.08 12.85 -6.05
C TRP A 156 -12.83 12.16 -4.71
N ASN A 157 -11.80 12.62 -4.00
CA ASN A 157 -11.35 12.01 -2.75
C ASN A 157 -11.60 12.90 -1.53
N GLY A 158 -12.09 14.14 -1.71
CA GLY A 158 -12.27 15.10 -0.63
C GLY A 158 -10.95 15.54 0.01
N GLN A 159 -9.86 15.53 -0.75
CA GLN A 159 -8.53 15.89 -0.26
C GLN A 159 -8.31 17.40 -0.30
N THR A 160 -7.56 17.91 0.69
CA THR A 160 -7.12 19.31 0.78
C THR A 160 -5.71 19.51 0.22
N ALA A 161 -5.29 20.76 0.05
CA ALA A 161 -3.92 21.11 -0.33
C ALA A 161 -2.87 20.56 0.66
N LEU A 162 -3.19 20.53 1.96
CA LEU A 162 -2.34 19.96 3.00
C LEU A 162 -2.14 18.44 2.80
N MET A 163 -3.20 17.71 2.47
CA MET A 163 -3.12 16.28 2.16
C MET A 163 -2.27 16.02 0.91
N TRP A 164 -2.41 16.86 -0.12
CA TRP A 164 -1.61 16.73 -1.36
C TRP A 164 -0.12 16.98 -1.10
N ALA A 165 0.22 18.01 -0.30
CA ALA A 165 1.59 18.27 0.12
C ALA A 165 2.18 17.12 0.94
N ALA A 166 1.43 16.59 1.89
CA ALA A 166 1.82 15.47 2.74
C ALA A 166 2.03 14.18 1.92
N ALA A 167 1.11 13.86 1.01
CA ALA A 167 1.20 12.69 0.13
C ALA A 167 2.40 12.77 -0.84
N ALA A 168 2.77 13.97 -1.26
CA ALA A 168 3.90 14.21 -2.15
C ALA A 168 5.26 14.25 -1.42
N GLY A 169 5.28 14.40 -0.09
CA GLY A 169 6.50 14.49 0.72
C GLY A 169 7.13 15.88 0.68
N HIS A 170 6.32 16.92 0.77
CA HIS A 170 6.77 18.31 0.71
C HIS A 170 6.68 19.00 2.06
N GLY A 171 7.50 18.58 3.04
CA GLY A 171 7.52 19.11 4.42
C GLY A 171 7.54 20.65 4.52
N PRO A 172 8.32 21.40 3.72
CA PRO A 172 8.27 22.86 3.71
C PRO A 172 6.91 23.44 3.32
N VAL A 173 6.21 22.81 2.36
CA VAL A 173 4.85 23.21 1.96
C VAL A 173 3.84 22.87 3.04
N VAL A 174 3.96 21.69 3.66
CA VAL A 174 3.14 21.28 4.80
C VAL A 174 3.22 22.34 5.91
N ARG A 175 4.42 22.77 6.30
CA ARG A 175 4.59 23.86 7.29
C ARG A 175 3.92 25.17 6.86
N ALA A 176 4.14 25.57 5.60
CA ALA A 176 3.55 26.82 5.11
C ALA A 176 2.01 26.81 5.12
N LEU A 177 1.38 25.66 4.83
CA LEU A 177 -0.06 25.49 4.90
C LEU A 177 -0.58 25.52 6.35
N ILE A 178 0.12 24.84 7.27
CA ILE A 178 -0.21 24.85 8.71
C ILE A 178 -0.10 26.27 9.30
N GLU A 179 0.97 26.99 8.99
CA GLU A 179 1.17 28.39 9.41
C GLU A 179 0.04 29.33 8.92
N ARG A 180 -0.68 28.93 7.88
CA ARG A 180 -1.81 29.67 7.32
C ARG A 180 -3.17 29.10 7.73
N GLY A 181 -3.20 28.24 8.75
CA GLY A 181 -4.42 27.74 9.36
C GLY A 181 -5.07 26.57 8.63
N ALA A 182 -4.32 25.81 7.83
CA ALA A 182 -4.84 24.58 7.24
C ALA A 182 -5.32 23.61 8.33
N ASP A 183 -6.49 23.02 8.13
CA ASP A 183 -7.06 22.03 9.06
C ASP A 183 -6.26 20.73 9.04
N ILE A 184 -5.45 20.53 10.10
CA ILE A 184 -4.63 19.33 10.29
C ILE A 184 -5.46 18.08 10.60
N HIS A 185 -6.74 18.25 11.00
CA HIS A 185 -7.69 17.18 11.29
C HIS A 185 -8.63 16.87 10.11
N ALA A 186 -8.50 17.60 9.00
CA ALA A 186 -9.30 17.34 7.81
C ALA A 186 -9.24 15.87 7.42
N ARG A 187 -10.38 15.34 6.96
CA ARG A 187 -10.48 13.95 6.51
C ARG A 187 -10.87 13.90 5.04
N SER A 188 -10.19 13.04 4.30
CA SER A 188 -10.60 12.64 2.96
C SER A 188 -11.89 11.82 2.99
N ASN A 189 -12.47 11.51 1.82
CA ASN A 189 -13.65 10.65 1.72
C ASN A 189 -13.41 9.23 2.29
N ALA A 190 -12.17 8.76 2.28
CA ALA A 190 -11.76 7.49 2.90
C ALA A 190 -11.39 7.65 4.40
N GLY A 191 -11.53 8.85 4.98
CA GLY A 191 -11.19 9.11 6.37
C GLY A 191 -9.70 9.28 6.65
N THR A 192 -8.86 9.39 5.63
CA THR A 192 -7.41 9.58 5.77
C THR A 192 -7.10 11.04 6.10
N THR A 193 -6.24 11.27 7.10
CA THR A 193 -5.81 12.59 7.55
C THR A 193 -4.48 13.01 6.96
N PRO A 194 -4.10 14.30 7.03
CA PRO A 194 -2.78 14.77 6.62
C PRO A 194 -1.63 14.00 7.28
N LEU A 195 -1.76 13.65 8.57
CA LEU A 195 -0.76 12.84 9.29
C LEU A 195 -0.54 11.48 8.63
N LEU A 196 -1.64 10.77 8.33
CA LEU A 196 -1.56 9.45 7.71
C LEU A 196 -0.95 9.50 6.30
N PHE A 197 -1.21 10.56 5.53
CA PHE A 197 -0.54 10.77 4.23
C PHE A 197 0.97 10.99 4.38
N ALA A 198 1.39 11.82 5.35
CA ALA A 198 2.80 12.10 5.63
C ALA A 198 3.55 10.85 6.11
N VAL A 199 2.93 10.08 7.03
CA VAL A 199 3.51 8.83 7.56
C VAL A 199 3.65 7.79 6.45
N ARG A 200 2.63 7.61 5.64
CA ARG A 200 2.71 6.70 4.49
C ARG A 200 3.83 7.05 3.53
N ARG A 201 4.04 8.34 3.31
CA ARG A 201 5.11 8.85 2.45
C ARG A 201 6.51 8.67 3.06
N GLY A 202 6.60 8.57 4.38
CA GLY A 202 7.87 8.54 5.10
C GLY A 202 8.52 9.93 5.25
N ASP A 203 7.73 11.00 5.14
CA ASP A 203 8.26 12.38 5.23
C ASP A 203 8.35 12.82 6.70
N MET A 204 9.46 12.51 7.34
CA MET A 204 9.74 12.87 8.74
C MET A 204 9.52 14.38 9.02
N PRO A 205 10.01 15.34 8.19
CA PRO A 205 9.72 16.74 8.37
C PRO A 205 8.24 17.11 8.39
N ALA A 206 7.44 16.51 7.50
CA ALA A 206 5.99 16.74 7.46
C ALA A 206 5.29 16.13 8.68
N VAL A 207 5.65 14.89 9.05
CA VAL A 207 5.09 14.22 10.24
C VAL A 207 5.34 15.05 11.49
N ARG A 208 6.59 15.50 11.72
CA ARG A 208 6.93 16.36 12.86
C ARG A 208 6.16 17.67 12.86
N ALA A 209 5.98 18.31 11.70
CA ALA A 209 5.24 19.56 11.59
C ALA A 209 3.76 19.40 11.94
N ILE A 210 3.13 18.32 11.44
CA ILE A 210 1.72 18.03 11.69
C ILE A 210 1.49 17.65 13.15
N LEU A 211 2.35 16.83 13.75
CA LEU A 211 2.27 16.45 15.17
C LEU A 211 2.54 17.67 16.09
N ALA A 212 3.51 18.52 15.76
CA ALA A 212 3.78 19.74 16.51
C ALA A 212 2.63 20.75 16.44
N ALA A 213 1.82 20.70 15.39
CA ALA A 213 0.61 21.51 15.26
C ALA A 213 -0.59 20.95 16.04
N GLY A 214 -0.47 19.78 16.69
CA GLY A 214 -1.47 19.21 17.57
C GLY A 214 -2.27 18.05 16.98
N ALA A 215 -1.81 17.42 15.90
CA ALA A 215 -2.45 16.19 15.42
C ALA A 215 -2.34 15.06 16.45
N ASP A 216 -3.42 14.29 16.60
CA ASP A 216 -3.46 13.18 17.55
C ASP A 216 -2.73 11.96 16.97
N VAL A 217 -1.62 11.56 17.62
CA VAL A 217 -0.84 10.37 17.25
C VAL A 217 -1.66 9.07 17.32
N LYS A 218 -2.74 9.05 18.13
CA LYS A 218 -3.65 7.92 18.32
C LYS A 218 -4.84 7.93 17.37
N GLU A 219 -4.89 8.89 16.48
CA GLU A 219 -5.97 9.03 15.52
C GLU A 219 -6.13 7.77 14.65
N ARG A 220 -7.38 7.39 14.38
CA ARG A 220 -7.72 6.22 13.58
C ARG A 220 -8.56 6.57 12.36
N ARG A 221 -8.32 5.87 11.28
CA ARG A 221 -9.24 5.79 10.15
C ARG A 221 -10.50 4.99 10.52
N PRO A 222 -11.57 5.09 9.71
CA PRO A 222 -12.76 4.26 9.90
C PRO A 222 -12.50 2.74 9.83
N ASP A 223 -11.45 2.32 9.12
CA ASP A 223 -10.98 0.92 9.05
C ASP A 223 -10.06 0.52 10.22
N GLY A 224 -9.87 1.41 11.19
CA GLY A 224 -9.02 1.18 12.36
C GLY A 224 -7.53 1.45 12.15
N ALA A 225 -7.07 1.75 10.93
CA ALA A 225 -5.65 2.02 10.68
C ALA A 225 -5.16 3.25 11.46
N THR A 226 -4.01 3.10 12.13
CA THR A 226 -3.32 4.16 12.88
C THR A 226 -2.06 4.60 12.17
N ALA A 227 -1.51 5.75 12.56
CA ALA A 227 -0.22 6.23 12.07
C ALA A 227 0.90 5.19 12.29
N LEU A 228 0.94 4.57 13.48
CA LEU A 228 1.91 3.54 13.81
C LEU A 228 1.80 2.33 12.87
N LEU A 229 0.59 1.81 12.66
CA LEU A 229 0.38 0.67 11.76
C LEU A 229 0.79 1.01 10.32
N VAL A 230 0.47 2.21 9.85
CA VAL A 230 0.88 2.69 8.52
C VAL A 230 2.41 2.79 8.42
N ALA A 231 3.09 3.30 9.44
CA ALA A 231 4.56 3.38 9.47
C ALA A 231 5.21 1.98 9.42
N VAL A 232 4.69 1.03 10.21
CA VAL A 232 5.16 -0.37 10.24
C VAL A 232 4.99 -1.04 8.87
N ILE A 233 3.80 -0.95 8.26
CA ILE A 233 3.51 -1.57 6.95
C ILE A 233 4.40 -1.00 5.84
N ASN A 234 4.72 0.30 5.90
CA ASN A 234 5.57 0.95 4.90
C ASN A 234 7.08 0.90 5.26
N GLY A 235 7.44 0.30 6.38
CA GLY A 235 8.83 0.09 6.77
C GLY A 235 9.60 1.33 7.17
N HIS A 236 8.91 2.32 7.70
CA HIS A 236 9.52 3.58 8.13
C HIS A 236 10.00 3.49 9.58
N ALA A 237 11.12 2.80 9.85
CA ALA A 237 11.60 2.53 11.20
C ALA A 237 11.76 3.80 12.06
N ASP A 238 12.36 4.87 11.51
CA ASP A 238 12.52 6.13 12.23
C ASP A 238 11.17 6.79 12.58
N LEU A 239 10.13 6.58 11.76
CA LEU A 239 8.78 7.06 12.09
C LEU A 239 8.10 6.18 13.13
N VAL A 240 8.37 4.87 13.13
CA VAL A 240 7.90 3.96 14.19
C VAL A 240 8.42 4.42 15.53
N ASP A 241 9.75 4.65 15.64
CA ASP A 241 10.37 5.16 16.85
C ASP A 241 9.73 6.48 17.30
N LEU A 242 9.62 7.46 16.38
CA LEU A 242 9.01 8.76 16.69
C LEU A 242 7.57 8.65 17.19
N LEU A 243 6.75 7.83 16.53
CA LEU A 243 5.34 7.70 16.89
C LEU A 243 5.16 7.01 18.25
N LEU A 244 5.98 6.00 18.54
CA LEU A 244 6.01 5.33 19.84
C LEU A 244 6.46 6.27 20.96
N ASP A 245 7.53 7.05 20.75
CA ASP A 245 8.02 8.07 21.69
C ASP A 245 6.94 9.12 21.98
N MET A 246 6.09 9.43 21.00
CA MET A 246 4.96 10.35 21.16
C MET A 246 3.70 9.70 21.73
N GLY A 247 3.77 8.44 22.14
CA GLY A 247 2.69 7.73 22.82
C GLY A 247 1.67 7.06 21.92
N ALA A 248 2.05 6.71 20.67
CA ALA A 248 1.24 5.81 19.88
C ALA A 248 1.10 4.46 20.59
N ASP A 249 -0.11 3.90 20.60
CA ASP A 249 -0.36 2.62 21.26
C ASP A 249 0.07 1.45 20.35
N PRO A 250 1.10 0.68 20.75
CA PRO A 250 1.59 -0.46 19.97
C PRO A 250 0.63 -1.66 19.99
N ASN A 251 -0.37 -1.65 20.87
CA ASN A 251 -1.33 -2.74 21.04
C ASN A 251 -2.66 -2.52 20.30
N VAL A 252 -2.80 -1.37 19.65
CA VAL A 252 -4.00 -1.06 18.91
C VAL A 252 -4.22 -2.06 17.78
N GLU A 253 -5.34 -2.75 17.82
CA GLU A 253 -5.81 -3.54 16.70
C GLU A 253 -6.50 -2.64 15.68
N GLY A 254 -6.01 -2.65 14.45
CA GLY A 254 -6.56 -1.88 13.33
C GLY A 254 -6.77 -2.77 12.12
N GLY A 255 -7.65 -2.34 11.25
CA GLY A 255 -8.00 -3.04 10.03
C GLY A 255 -9.47 -3.45 10.02
N SER A 256 -10.15 -3.10 8.94
CA SER A 256 -11.52 -3.50 8.66
C SER A 256 -11.53 -4.52 7.53
N THR A 257 -12.44 -5.47 7.61
CA THR A 257 -12.77 -6.38 6.51
C THR A 257 -13.54 -5.68 5.38
N GLU A 258 -13.95 -4.42 5.57
CA GLU A 258 -14.64 -3.64 4.54
C GLU A 258 -13.63 -2.88 3.67
N LEU A 259 -13.37 -3.42 2.49
CA LEU A 259 -12.62 -2.77 1.42
C LEU A 259 -13.48 -1.67 0.81
N THR A 260 -13.19 -0.42 1.13
CA THR A 260 -13.75 0.71 0.38
C THR A 260 -12.94 0.89 -0.91
N VAL A 261 -13.48 0.41 -2.02
CA VAL A 261 -12.94 0.68 -3.35
C VAL A 261 -13.43 2.05 -3.78
N GLN A 262 -12.50 2.96 -4.13
CA GLN A 262 -12.73 4.28 -4.75
C GLN A 262 -14.18 4.60 -5.09
N GLY A 263 -14.87 5.43 -4.30
CA GLY A 263 -16.15 6.04 -4.65
C GLY A 263 -17.31 5.10 -5.01
N VAL A 264 -17.07 3.82 -5.13
CA VAL A 264 -18.07 2.79 -5.32
C VAL A 264 -18.26 2.10 -3.98
N ARG A 265 -19.39 2.35 -3.34
CA ARG A 265 -19.90 1.45 -2.29
C ARG A 265 -20.24 0.13 -2.97
N ALA A 266 -19.23 -0.67 -3.27
CA ALA A 266 -19.47 -2.03 -3.71
C ALA A 266 -20.11 -2.78 -2.54
N ARG A 267 -21.28 -3.36 -2.79
CA ARG A 267 -21.93 -4.23 -1.80
C ARG A 267 -20.94 -5.37 -1.48
N PRO A 268 -20.88 -5.85 -0.22
CA PRO A 268 -19.93 -6.90 0.18
C PRO A 268 -19.90 -8.13 -0.74
N MET A 269 -20.99 -8.40 -1.43
CA MET A 269 -21.12 -9.53 -2.36
C MET A 269 -20.44 -9.29 -3.74
N GLU A 270 -20.29 -8.04 -4.20
CA GLU A 270 -19.64 -7.73 -5.48
C GLU A 270 -18.11 -7.77 -5.37
N LEU A 271 -17.57 -7.47 -4.19
CA LEU A 271 -16.14 -7.63 -3.88
C LEU A 271 -15.70 -9.09 -3.81
N LYS A 272 -16.63 -10.00 -3.53
CA LYS A 272 -16.38 -11.44 -3.35
C LYS A 272 -15.94 -12.15 -4.64
N TYR A 273 -16.25 -11.60 -5.80
CA TYR A 273 -16.01 -12.22 -7.12
C TYR A 273 -15.10 -11.42 -8.05
N ARG A 274 -14.73 -10.20 -7.69
CA ARG A 274 -13.82 -9.41 -8.51
C ARG A 274 -12.38 -9.88 -8.27
N LYS A 275 -11.77 -10.45 -9.30
CA LYS A 275 -10.34 -10.77 -9.32
C LYS A 275 -9.58 -9.44 -9.25
N LEU A 276 -9.14 -9.08 -8.05
CA LEU A 276 -8.31 -7.88 -7.85
C LEU A 276 -6.97 -8.14 -8.55
N THR A 277 -6.67 -7.37 -9.58
CA THR A 277 -5.34 -7.39 -10.18
C THR A 277 -4.36 -6.68 -9.26
N ASN A 278 -3.10 -7.10 -9.26
CA ASN A 278 -2.03 -6.56 -8.40
C ASN A 278 -1.77 -5.04 -8.55
N ASN A 279 -2.51 -4.35 -9.42
CA ASN A 279 -2.42 -2.92 -9.71
C ASN A 279 -3.55 -2.07 -9.12
N GLU A 280 -4.55 -2.66 -8.48
CA GLU A 280 -5.62 -1.88 -7.86
C GLU A 280 -5.18 -1.35 -6.49
N ARG A 281 -4.44 -0.26 -6.49
CA ARG A 281 -4.26 0.60 -5.33
C ARG A 281 -5.50 1.46 -5.19
N ASP A 282 -5.93 1.73 -3.96
CA ASP A 282 -6.84 2.85 -3.77
C ASP A 282 -6.11 4.14 -4.18
N SER A 283 -6.85 5.19 -4.49
CA SER A 283 -6.30 6.48 -4.89
C SER A 283 -5.39 7.09 -3.83
N GLU A 284 -5.43 6.58 -2.62
CA GLU A 284 -4.64 7.00 -1.48
C GLU A 284 -3.41 6.10 -1.27
N GLY A 285 -3.21 5.08 -2.12
CA GLY A 285 -2.04 4.20 -2.13
C GLY A 285 -1.94 3.26 -0.93
N VAL A 286 -3.02 3.07 -0.20
CA VAL A 286 -3.11 2.00 0.81
C VAL A 286 -3.25 0.69 0.05
N THR A 287 -2.29 -0.19 0.21
CA THR A 287 -2.35 -1.52 -0.40
C THR A 287 -3.56 -2.25 0.16
N ARG A 288 -4.48 -2.65 -0.73
CA ARG A 288 -5.58 -3.52 -0.40
C ARG A 288 -5.05 -4.92 -0.15
N GLY A 289 -4.80 -5.23 1.02
CA GLY A 289 -4.37 -6.57 1.36
C GLY A 289 -3.92 -6.56 2.79
N ASN A 290 -4.72 -7.17 3.61
CA ASN A 290 -4.28 -7.66 4.88
C ASN A 290 -3.63 -6.59 5.75
N ILE A 291 -4.43 -5.64 6.22
CA ILE A 291 -4.06 -4.86 7.38
C ILE A 291 -4.09 -5.86 8.53
N PHE A 292 -2.91 -6.33 8.92
CA PHE A 292 -2.76 -7.25 10.04
C PHE A 292 -3.07 -6.50 11.32
N GLY A 293 -4.05 -6.97 12.04
CA GLY A 293 -4.70 -6.33 13.14
C GLY A 293 -3.81 -5.59 14.14
N ARG A 294 -2.57 -6.05 14.39
CA ARG A 294 -1.66 -5.44 15.37
C ARG A 294 -0.32 -5.08 14.74
N PRO A 295 0.34 -3.97 15.17
CA PRO A 295 1.63 -3.54 14.62
C PRO A 295 2.72 -4.63 14.62
N LEU A 296 2.84 -5.41 15.70
CA LEU A 296 3.83 -6.48 15.79
C LEU A 296 3.57 -7.60 14.78
N HIS A 297 2.30 -8.00 14.60
CA HIS A 297 1.91 -8.99 13.59
C HIS A 297 2.17 -8.47 12.17
N ALA A 298 1.87 -7.19 11.92
CA ALA A 298 2.16 -6.54 10.65
C ALA A 298 3.67 -6.55 10.37
N ALA A 299 4.52 -6.25 11.35
CA ALA A 299 5.97 -6.26 11.20
C ALA A 299 6.51 -7.66 10.84
N VAL A 300 6.01 -8.71 11.49
CA VAL A 300 6.36 -10.11 11.17
C VAL A 300 5.90 -10.49 9.77
N HIS A 301 4.68 -10.11 9.40
CA HIS A 301 4.07 -10.55 8.15
C HIS A 301 4.61 -9.81 6.93
N VAL A 302 4.78 -8.48 7.00
CA VAL A 302 5.34 -7.66 5.91
C VAL A 302 6.75 -8.14 5.54
N ALA A 303 7.52 -8.63 6.52
CA ALA A 303 8.83 -9.22 6.28
C ALA A 303 8.79 -10.46 5.37
N ASN A 304 7.69 -11.19 5.39
CA ASN A 304 7.54 -12.48 4.71
C ASN A 304 6.62 -12.44 3.48
N TRP A 305 5.96 -11.33 3.23
CA TRP A 305 5.02 -11.19 2.13
C TRP A 305 5.68 -10.51 0.93
N HIS A 306 6.04 -11.30 -0.05
CA HIS A 306 6.48 -10.79 -1.35
C HIS A 306 5.28 -10.33 -2.19
N ILE A 307 4.82 -9.12 -1.94
CA ILE A 307 4.10 -8.37 -2.98
C ILE A 307 5.17 -7.99 -4.00
N SER A 308 5.00 -8.44 -5.24
CA SER A 308 5.93 -8.35 -6.37
C SER A 308 7.08 -7.34 -6.24
N ASP A 309 8.29 -7.78 -6.56
CA ASP A 309 9.60 -7.14 -6.39
C ASP A 309 9.76 -5.65 -6.79
N GLN A 310 8.72 -5.02 -7.32
CA GLN A 310 8.77 -3.63 -7.78
C GLN A 310 8.31 -2.60 -6.75
N PHE A 311 7.71 -3.00 -5.61
CA PHE A 311 7.05 -2.05 -4.71
C PHE A 311 7.54 -2.04 -3.27
N ILE A 312 8.26 -3.06 -2.80
CA ILE A 312 8.89 -3.05 -1.49
C ILE A 312 10.36 -3.43 -1.65
N ALA A 313 11.14 -2.61 -2.34
CA ALA A 313 12.58 -2.53 -2.14
C ALA A 313 12.86 -1.67 -0.88
N VAL A 314 12.04 -1.82 0.15
CA VAL A 314 12.40 -1.35 1.46
C VAL A 314 13.14 -2.51 2.11
N HIS A 315 14.45 -2.40 2.19
CA HIS A 315 15.22 -3.13 3.18
C HIS A 315 14.67 -2.66 4.53
N LEU A 316 13.56 -3.30 4.93
CA LEU A 316 13.05 -3.15 6.27
C LEU A 316 14.17 -3.55 7.20
N ASP A 317 14.63 -2.64 8.01
CA ASP A 317 15.25 -2.98 9.28
C ASP A 317 14.14 -3.52 10.20
N ARG A 318 13.56 -4.67 9.75
CA ARG A 318 12.39 -5.31 10.37
C ARG A 318 12.63 -5.66 11.83
N LEU A 319 13.85 -6.08 12.12
CA LEU A 319 14.23 -6.41 13.49
C LEU A 319 14.28 -5.16 14.36
N ARG A 320 14.73 -4.03 13.80
CA ARG A 320 14.69 -2.74 14.48
C ARG A 320 13.26 -2.31 14.76
N VAL A 321 12.36 -2.41 13.76
CA VAL A 321 10.93 -2.09 13.95
C VAL A 321 10.30 -2.98 15.00
N MET A 322 10.53 -4.30 14.96
CA MET A 322 10.02 -5.23 15.96
C MET A 322 10.57 -4.94 17.34
N LYS A 323 11.87 -4.70 17.44
CA LYS A 323 12.52 -4.35 18.68
C LYS A 323 11.97 -3.05 19.26
N SER A 324 11.78 -2.02 18.44
CA SER A 324 11.18 -0.76 18.88
C SER A 324 9.77 -0.97 19.44
N LEU A 325 8.93 -1.77 18.78
CA LEU A 325 7.60 -2.13 19.27
C LEU A 325 7.68 -2.88 20.62
N LEU A 326 8.59 -3.83 20.74
CA LEU A 326 8.78 -4.64 21.95
C LEU A 326 9.32 -3.81 23.11
N ASP A 327 10.27 -2.91 22.87
CA ASP A 327 10.83 -1.99 23.86
C ASP A 327 9.77 -1.00 24.39
N HIS A 328 8.72 -0.70 23.61
CA HIS A 328 7.59 0.15 23.99
C HIS A 328 6.37 -0.62 24.52
N GLY A 329 6.56 -1.87 24.94
CA GLY A 329 5.55 -2.62 25.69
C GLY A 329 4.40 -3.17 24.82
N VAL A 330 4.68 -3.53 23.57
CA VAL A 330 3.71 -4.30 22.80
C VAL A 330 3.47 -5.65 23.48
N ASP A 331 2.23 -6.09 23.50
CA ASP A 331 1.88 -7.43 23.98
C ASP A 331 2.43 -8.48 22.99
N VAL A 332 3.56 -9.08 23.36
CA VAL A 332 4.28 -10.08 22.55
C VAL A 332 3.43 -11.33 22.30
N ASN A 333 2.51 -11.65 23.24
CA ASN A 333 1.58 -12.77 23.17
C ASN A 333 0.19 -12.36 22.67
N GLY A 334 0.04 -11.11 22.25
CA GLY A 334 -1.20 -10.61 21.68
C GLY A 334 -1.67 -11.46 20.51
N ARG A 335 -2.97 -11.74 20.47
CA ARG A 335 -3.59 -12.59 19.45
C ARG A 335 -4.33 -11.72 18.44
N ILE A 336 -4.32 -12.09 17.17
CA ILE A 336 -5.14 -11.43 16.15
C ILE A 336 -6.58 -11.91 16.27
N SER A 337 -7.54 -10.96 16.27
CA SER A 337 -8.97 -11.27 16.32
C SER A 337 -9.59 -11.48 14.95
N MET A 338 -8.90 -11.07 13.89
CA MET A 338 -9.45 -11.05 12.54
C MET A 338 -9.15 -12.34 11.78
N GLU A 339 -10.19 -12.91 11.17
CA GLU A 339 -10.04 -13.91 10.12
C GLU A 339 -9.33 -13.25 8.92
N GLU A 340 -8.31 -13.91 8.36
CA GLU A 340 -7.81 -13.54 7.03
C GLU A 340 -8.98 -13.49 6.03
N PRO A 341 -9.04 -12.49 5.12
CA PRO A 341 -10.09 -12.44 4.11
C PRO A 341 -10.20 -13.79 3.39
N ARG A 342 -11.36 -14.40 3.44
CA ARG A 342 -11.62 -15.67 2.73
C ARG A 342 -11.53 -15.40 1.23
N TRP A 343 -10.42 -15.75 0.60
CA TRP A 343 -10.34 -15.82 -0.85
C TRP A 343 -11.30 -16.89 -1.34
N SER A 344 -12.29 -16.49 -2.12
CA SER A 344 -13.27 -17.41 -2.68
C SER A 344 -12.57 -18.53 -3.47
N GLY A 345 -12.74 -19.77 -3.04
CA GLY A 345 -12.27 -20.96 -3.72
C GLY A 345 -11.36 -21.89 -2.92
N ALA A 346 -10.76 -21.45 -1.82
CA ALA A 346 -9.95 -22.34 -1.00
C ALA A 346 -10.78 -22.91 0.15
N ARG A 347 -11.38 -24.07 -0.04
CA ARG A 347 -12.09 -24.83 1.03
C ARG A 347 -11.19 -25.24 2.21
N TYR A 348 -9.87 -25.00 2.11
CA TYR A 348 -8.87 -25.48 3.08
C TYR A 348 -7.88 -24.40 3.52
N ARG A 349 -8.23 -23.09 3.43
CA ARG A 349 -7.45 -22.10 4.14
C ARG A 349 -7.75 -22.26 5.63
N ARG A 350 -6.74 -22.70 6.35
CA ARG A 350 -6.78 -22.72 7.81
C ARG A 350 -6.83 -21.29 8.32
N HIS A 351 -7.80 -21.04 9.19
CA HIS A 351 -7.92 -19.75 9.83
C HIS A 351 -6.78 -19.60 10.84
N LEU A 352 -6.02 -18.52 10.70
CA LEU A 352 -5.02 -18.14 11.69
C LEU A 352 -5.61 -17.21 12.76
N ALA A 353 -6.94 -17.20 12.91
CA ALA A 353 -7.58 -16.46 14.00
C ALA A 353 -6.99 -16.89 15.35
N GLY A 354 -6.67 -15.91 16.17
CA GLY A 354 -5.97 -16.16 17.42
C GLY A 354 -4.46 -16.41 17.30
N ALA A 355 -3.86 -16.28 16.11
CA ALA A 355 -2.41 -16.41 15.98
C ALA A 355 -1.67 -15.30 16.73
N THR A 356 -0.52 -15.66 17.33
CA THR A 356 0.45 -14.72 17.89
C THR A 356 1.50 -14.34 16.85
N ALA A 357 2.27 -13.26 17.11
CA ALA A 357 3.41 -12.89 16.28
C ALA A 357 4.42 -14.04 16.17
N PHE A 358 4.64 -14.79 17.27
CA PHE A 358 5.53 -15.95 17.31
C PHE A 358 5.05 -17.08 16.36
N LEU A 359 3.75 -17.38 16.36
CA LEU A 359 3.19 -18.39 15.47
C LEU A 359 3.35 -17.98 13.99
N LEU A 360 3.16 -16.71 13.66
CA LEU A 360 3.38 -16.20 12.30
C LEU A 360 4.85 -16.29 11.88
N ALA A 361 5.78 -15.99 12.79
CA ALA A 361 7.22 -16.15 12.56
C ALA A 361 7.57 -17.65 12.32
N ALA A 362 7.00 -18.55 13.10
CA ALA A 362 7.17 -19.99 12.94
C ALA A 362 6.62 -20.48 11.59
N LYS A 363 5.43 -20.03 11.18
CA LYS A 363 4.84 -20.32 9.86
C LYS A 363 5.76 -19.95 8.70
N SER A 364 6.47 -18.83 8.85
CA SER A 364 7.41 -18.33 7.85
C SER A 364 8.81 -18.95 7.98
N ALA A 365 9.03 -19.82 8.96
CA ALA A 365 10.32 -20.40 9.32
C ALA A 365 11.40 -19.32 9.56
N ASP A 366 11.03 -18.20 10.17
CA ASP A 366 11.92 -17.07 10.46
C ASP A 366 12.52 -17.21 11.87
N VAL A 367 13.57 -18.00 11.97
CA VAL A 367 14.20 -18.35 13.25
C VAL A 367 14.78 -17.12 13.97
N GLU A 368 15.26 -16.14 13.22
CA GLU A 368 15.81 -14.90 13.80
C GLU A 368 14.71 -14.10 14.52
N VAL A 369 13.55 -13.94 13.88
CA VAL A 369 12.38 -13.31 14.49
C VAL A 369 11.83 -14.15 15.64
N MET A 370 11.75 -15.48 15.50
CA MET A 370 11.33 -16.37 16.59
C MET A 370 12.20 -16.16 17.83
N ARG A 371 13.53 -16.15 17.69
CA ARG A 371 14.47 -15.91 18.80
C ARG A 371 14.33 -14.51 19.40
N LEU A 372 14.12 -13.48 18.58
CA LEU A 372 13.84 -12.13 19.06
C LEU A 372 12.59 -12.11 19.94
N LEU A 373 11.49 -12.67 19.47
CA LEU A 373 10.23 -12.70 20.22
C LEU A 373 10.35 -13.48 21.53
N LEU A 374 11.08 -14.61 21.54
CA LEU A 374 11.38 -15.38 22.75
C LEU A 374 12.16 -14.57 23.78
N ALA A 375 13.13 -13.76 23.33
CA ALA A 375 13.91 -12.89 24.21
C ALA A 375 13.04 -11.85 24.95
N TYR A 376 11.86 -11.52 24.39
CA TYR A 376 10.87 -10.63 24.98
C TYR A 376 9.68 -11.35 25.63
N GLY A 377 9.80 -12.67 25.87
CA GLY A 377 8.79 -13.43 26.60
C GLY A 377 7.62 -13.97 25.77
N ALA A 378 7.83 -14.17 24.46
CA ALA A 378 6.85 -14.88 23.67
C ALA A 378 6.66 -16.31 24.16
N ASP A 379 5.41 -16.72 24.35
CA ASP A 379 5.07 -18.10 24.67
C ASP A 379 4.99 -18.93 23.37
N PRO A 380 5.91 -19.88 23.15
CA PRO A 380 5.97 -20.69 21.94
C PRO A 380 4.87 -21.76 21.87
N MET A 381 4.05 -21.92 22.92
CA MET A 381 3.00 -22.93 22.98
C MET A 381 1.61 -22.39 22.63
N ILE A 382 1.44 -21.07 22.52
CA ILE A 382 0.15 -20.48 22.17
C ILE A 382 -0.19 -20.83 20.72
N GLY A 383 -1.25 -21.64 20.55
CA GLY A 383 -1.85 -21.97 19.25
C GLY A 383 -2.96 -21.01 18.86
N THR A 384 -3.47 -21.19 17.62
CA THR A 384 -4.66 -20.49 17.11
C THR A 384 -5.94 -20.93 17.84
N GLU A 385 -7.08 -20.32 17.51
CA GLU A 385 -8.41 -20.74 18.00
C GLU A 385 -8.72 -22.19 17.62
N GLU A 386 -8.26 -22.67 16.45
CA GLU A 386 -8.38 -24.07 16.02
C GLU A 386 -7.27 -24.99 16.59
N ARG A 387 -6.53 -24.53 17.60
CA ARG A 387 -5.39 -25.24 18.23
C ARG A 387 -4.28 -25.63 17.23
N ILE A 388 -4.08 -24.85 16.19
CA ILE A 388 -2.89 -24.97 15.34
C ILE A 388 -1.70 -24.43 16.13
N THR A 389 -0.73 -25.29 16.44
CA THR A 389 0.46 -24.91 17.21
C THR A 389 1.52 -24.24 16.31
N PRO A 390 2.48 -23.48 16.88
CA PRO A 390 3.64 -22.99 16.13
C PRO A 390 4.42 -24.10 15.41
N LEU A 391 4.52 -25.32 15.99
CA LEU A 391 5.15 -26.46 15.35
C LEU A 391 4.39 -26.91 14.09
N MET A 392 3.06 -27.02 14.15
CA MET A 392 2.24 -27.33 12.97
C MET A 392 2.37 -26.26 11.90
N ALA A 393 2.38 -24.98 12.31
CA ALA A 393 2.52 -23.85 11.40
C ALA A 393 3.90 -23.87 10.70
N ALA A 394 4.99 -24.09 11.43
CA ALA A 394 6.34 -24.22 10.88
C ALA A 394 6.45 -25.42 9.92
N ALA A 395 5.87 -26.58 10.27
CA ALA A 395 5.90 -27.77 9.44
C ALA A 395 5.11 -27.62 8.12
N GLY A 396 4.18 -26.67 8.04
CA GLY A 396 3.49 -26.37 6.78
C GLY A 396 1.97 -26.32 6.84
N ILE A 397 1.32 -26.31 8.00
CA ILE A 397 -0.11 -26.01 8.09
C ILE A 397 -0.34 -24.59 7.58
N ALA A 398 -1.35 -24.41 6.74
CA ALA A 398 -1.64 -23.15 6.05
C ALA A 398 -0.53 -22.68 5.08
N TRP A 399 0.36 -23.61 4.66
CA TRP A 399 1.36 -23.30 3.63
C TRP A 399 0.69 -23.08 2.26
N ALA A 400 1.21 -22.12 1.51
CA ALA A 400 0.79 -21.87 0.13
C ALA A 400 2.03 -21.75 -0.77
N SER A 401 2.14 -22.63 -1.76
CA SER A 401 3.32 -22.77 -2.64
C SER A 401 3.72 -21.49 -3.37
N ASN A 402 2.80 -20.55 -3.52
CA ASN A 402 3.03 -19.26 -4.18
C ASN A 402 3.30 -18.09 -3.20
N GLN A 403 3.23 -18.33 -1.90
CA GLN A 403 3.36 -17.28 -0.87
C GLN A 403 4.50 -17.56 0.11
N ASP A 404 4.76 -18.83 0.45
CA ASP A 404 5.75 -19.21 1.45
C ASP A 404 7.06 -19.63 0.75
N ARG A 405 8.11 -18.81 0.87
CA ARG A 405 9.40 -19.01 0.18
C ARG A 405 10.48 -19.70 1.05
N ALA A 406 10.18 -20.02 2.30
CA ALA A 406 11.15 -20.65 3.16
C ALA A 406 11.63 -21.99 2.54
N SER A 407 12.94 -22.14 2.45
CA SER A 407 13.56 -23.39 2.00
C SER A 407 13.29 -24.52 3.01
N GLU A 408 13.38 -25.76 2.57
CA GLU A 408 13.20 -26.92 3.46
C GLU A 408 14.21 -26.89 4.62
N ALA A 409 15.43 -26.41 4.39
CA ALA A 409 16.44 -26.27 5.43
C ALA A 409 16.03 -25.24 6.51
N GLN A 410 15.46 -24.10 6.15
CA GLN A 410 14.95 -23.12 7.10
C GLN A 410 13.76 -23.64 7.88
N VAL A 411 12.87 -24.39 7.23
CA VAL A 411 11.74 -25.06 7.89
C VAL A 411 12.23 -26.07 8.93
N LEU A 412 13.21 -26.88 8.56
CA LEU A 412 13.80 -27.86 9.46
C LEU A 412 14.47 -27.17 10.68
N GLU A 413 15.14 -26.04 10.47
CA GLU A 413 15.74 -25.26 11.54
C GLU A 413 14.68 -24.72 12.51
N ALA A 414 13.58 -24.15 11.99
CA ALA A 414 12.46 -23.68 12.81
C ALA A 414 11.79 -24.83 13.59
N VAL A 415 11.58 -25.99 12.94
CA VAL A 415 11.03 -27.19 13.58
C VAL A 415 11.97 -27.69 14.69
N LYS A 416 13.28 -27.72 14.46
CA LYS A 416 14.27 -28.10 15.48
C LYS A 416 14.27 -27.14 16.66
N LEU A 417 14.22 -25.84 16.43
CA LEU A 417 14.08 -24.84 17.51
C LEU A 417 12.87 -25.18 18.39
N LEU A 418 11.71 -25.42 17.77
CA LEU A 418 10.47 -25.72 18.50
C LEU A 418 10.53 -27.03 19.29
N VAL A 419 11.09 -28.09 18.69
CA VAL A 419 11.12 -29.42 19.33
C VAL A 419 12.30 -29.59 20.29
N ASP A 420 13.52 -29.25 19.87
CA ASP A 420 14.74 -29.53 20.65
C ASP A 420 14.99 -28.52 21.75
N GLU A 421 14.74 -27.23 21.46
CA GLU A 421 15.05 -26.16 22.44
C GLU A 421 13.81 -25.78 23.28
N LEU A 422 12.62 -25.82 22.69
CA LEU A 422 11.39 -25.35 23.34
C LEU A 422 10.45 -26.48 23.80
N GLY A 423 10.75 -27.73 23.46
CA GLY A 423 10.03 -28.91 23.96
C GLY A 423 8.62 -29.10 23.38
N ALA A 424 8.35 -28.60 22.16
CA ALA A 424 7.05 -28.77 21.52
C ALA A 424 6.74 -30.27 21.27
N ASP A 425 5.54 -30.71 21.68
CA ASP A 425 5.09 -32.09 21.45
C ASP A 425 4.75 -32.32 19.98
N VAL A 426 5.50 -33.21 19.33
CA VAL A 426 5.35 -33.58 17.92
C VAL A 426 4.02 -34.27 17.60
N ASN A 427 3.29 -34.78 18.62
CA ASN A 427 2.03 -35.47 18.49
C ASN A 427 0.81 -34.66 18.85
N THR A 428 0.98 -33.38 19.17
CA THR A 428 -0.15 -32.44 19.38
C THR A 428 -1.07 -32.44 18.16
N VAL A 429 -2.39 -32.44 18.39
CA VAL A 429 -3.42 -32.40 17.34
C VAL A 429 -4.21 -31.11 17.35
N SER A 430 -4.52 -30.59 16.17
CA SER A 430 -5.44 -29.47 16.00
C SER A 430 -6.89 -29.88 16.23
N ASP A 431 -7.82 -28.93 16.22
CA ASP A 431 -9.26 -29.24 16.28
C ASP A 431 -9.75 -30.10 15.12
N LEU A 432 -9.02 -30.12 14.02
CA LEU A 432 -9.33 -30.99 12.88
C LEU A 432 -8.61 -32.35 12.93
N GLY A 433 -7.87 -32.63 14.02
CA GLY A 433 -7.14 -33.87 14.19
C GLY A 433 -5.83 -33.95 13.42
N GLU A 434 -5.37 -32.83 12.86
CA GLU A 434 -4.11 -32.78 12.11
C GLU A 434 -2.92 -32.58 13.06
N THR A 435 -1.75 -33.08 12.65
CA THR A 435 -0.48 -32.96 13.37
C THR A 435 0.57 -32.26 12.52
N ALA A 436 1.73 -31.97 13.11
CA ALA A 436 2.89 -31.49 12.36
C ALA A 436 3.32 -32.45 11.24
N MET A 437 3.10 -33.76 11.40
CA MET A 437 3.38 -34.77 10.36
C MET A 437 2.46 -34.60 9.13
N HIS A 438 1.16 -34.31 9.33
CA HIS A 438 0.26 -33.99 8.21
C HIS A 438 0.73 -32.73 7.46
N ALA A 439 1.16 -31.72 8.21
CA ALA A 439 1.66 -30.47 7.65
C ALA A 439 2.92 -30.67 6.79
N ALA A 440 3.90 -31.42 7.32
CA ALA A 440 5.14 -31.74 6.63
C ALA A 440 4.89 -32.59 5.38
N ALA A 441 3.94 -33.55 5.46
CA ALA A 441 3.52 -34.37 4.35
C ALA A 441 2.87 -33.55 3.22
N TYR A 442 2.00 -32.61 3.58
CA TYR A 442 1.37 -31.68 2.61
C TYR A 442 2.39 -30.80 1.90
N ARG A 443 3.35 -30.25 2.66
CA ARG A 443 4.42 -29.41 2.12
C ARG A 443 5.42 -30.17 1.23
N GLY A 444 5.56 -31.47 1.44
CA GLY A 444 6.57 -32.28 0.77
C GLY A 444 7.97 -32.14 1.39
N ALA A 445 8.06 -31.75 2.65
CA ALA A 445 9.31 -31.47 3.35
C ALA A 445 9.90 -32.77 3.94
N ASN A 446 10.63 -33.53 3.13
CA ASN A 446 11.13 -34.87 3.47
C ASN A 446 12.06 -34.89 4.69
N SER A 447 12.94 -33.87 4.82
CA SER A 447 13.84 -33.77 5.98
C SER A 447 13.08 -33.50 7.28
N VAL A 448 11.96 -32.76 7.20
CA VAL A 448 11.07 -32.49 8.35
C VAL A 448 10.29 -33.75 8.71
N VAL A 449 9.76 -34.48 7.72
CA VAL A 449 9.07 -35.76 7.93
C VAL A 449 10.00 -36.76 8.65
N GLN A 450 11.24 -36.92 8.16
CA GLN A 450 12.22 -37.81 8.78
C GLN A 450 12.54 -37.35 10.21
N TYR A 451 12.81 -36.05 10.41
CA TYR A 451 13.12 -35.52 11.72
C TYR A 451 11.98 -35.72 12.73
N LEU A 452 10.73 -35.41 12.34
CA LEU A 452 9.56 -35.60 13.20
C LEU A 452 9.38 -37.08 13.57
N PHE A 453 9.60 -37.99 12.63
CA PHE A 453 9.56 -39.43 12.88
C PHE A 453 10.64 -39.85 13.89
N ASP A 454 11.88 -39.37 13.73
CA ASP A 454 12.99 -39.67 14.64
C ASP A 454 12.72 -39.12 16.07
N LYS A 455 11.87 -38.11 16.19
CA LYS A 455 11.39 -37.53 17.47
C LYS A 455 10.10 -38.21 17.99
N GLY A 456 9.65 -39.30 17.36
CA GLY A 456 8.52 -40.11 17.83
C GLY A 456 7.14 -39.60 17.34
N ALA A 457 7.10 -38.83 16.26
CA ALA A 457 5.82 -38.46 15.66
C ALA A 457 5.11 -39.71 15.06
N LYS A 458 3.82 -39.83 15.35
CA LYS A 458 2.97 -40.92 14.85
C LYS A 458 2.67 -40.72 13.37
N LEU A 459 2.86 -41.78 12.57
CA LEU A 459 2.63 -41.75 11.11
C LEU A 459 1.17 -41.92 10.71
N ASP A 460 0.35 -42.58 11.56
CA ASP A 460 -1.00 -43.05 11.20
C ASP A 460 -2.11 -42.30 11.94
N VAL A 461 -1.84 -41.07 12.38
CA VAL A 461 -2.88 -40.20 12.99
C VAL A 461 -3.91 -39.89 11.92
N VAL A 462 -5.20 -40.08 12.26
CA VAL A 462 -6.32 -39.83 11.35
C VAL A 462 -6.96 -38.51 11.70
N ALA A 463 -6.96 -37.58 10.76
CA ALA A 463 -7.67 -36.30 10.89
C ALA A 463 -9.20 -36.52 10.82
N LYS A 464 -9.99 -35.52 11.27
CA LYS A 464 -11.48 -35.62 11.28
C LYS A 464 -12.10 -35.87 9.91
N ASP A 465 -11.41 -35.52 8.84
CA ASP A 465 -11.83 -35.81 7.46
C ASP A 465 -11.34 -37.19 6.95
N GLY A 466 -10.77 -38.02 7.82
CA GLY A 466 -10.31 -39.35 7.52
C GLY A 466 -8.92 -39.44 6.90
N ARG A 467 -8.20 -38.35 6.74
CA ARG A 467 -6.88 -38.34 6.12
C ARG A 467 -5.77 -38.66 7.14
N THR A 468 -4.80 -39.46 6.67
CA THR A 468 -3.51 -39.66 7.35
C THR A 468 -2.41 -38.85 6.64
N PRO A 469 -1.23 -38.66 7.26
CA PRO A 469 -0.10 -38.05 6.58
C PRO A 469 0.25 -38.71 5.23
N LEU A 470 0.14 -40.02 5.13
CA LEU A 470 0.37 -40.75 3.87
C LEU A 470 -0.66 -40.37 2.79
N ILE A 471 -1.96 -40.39 3.14
CA ILE A 471 -3.04 -39.97 2.21
C ILE A 471 -2.82 -38.53 1.75
N VAL A 472 -2.39 -37.63 2.65
CA VAL A 472 -2.07 -36.26 2.30
C VAL A 472 -0.92 -36.20 1.29
N ALA A 473 0.14 -37.02 1.47
CA ALA A 473 1.29 -37.05 0.56
C ALA A 473 0.95 -37.70 -0.79
N ASP A 474 0.10 -38.74 -0.82
CA ASP A 474 -0.36 -39.37 -2.07
C ASP A 474 -1.15 -38.39 -2.96
N GLY A 475 -1.77 -37.40 -2.37
CA GLY A 475 -2.39 -36.29 -3.06
C GLY A 475 -3.80 -36.04 -2.59
N VAL A 476 -4.03 -34.80 -2.30
CA VAL A 476 -5.34 -34.28 -1.90
C VAL A 476 -5.73 -33.07 -2.74
N GLU A 477 -7.01 -32.98 -3.01
CA GLU A 477 -7.57 -31.80 -3.66
C GLU A 477 -7.82 -30.71 -2.60
N TYR A 478 -7.14 -29.56 -2.76
CA TYR A 478 -7.36 -28.38 -1.96
C TYR A 478 -7.96 -27.28 -2.85
N GLY A 479 -9.28 -27.14 -2.77
CA GLY A 479 -9.99 -26.18 -3.60
C GLY A 479 -9.87 -26.49 -5.09
N ASN A 480 -9.19 -25.63 -5.87
CA ASN A 480 -8.97 -25.83 -7.31
C ASN A 480 -7.57 -26.36 -7.64
N SER A 481 -6.81 -26.83 -6.66
CA SER A 481 -5.45 -27.35 -6.87
C SER A 481 -5.30 -28.71 -6.22
N PHE A 482 -4.75 -29.62 -7.01
CA PHE A 482 -4.30 -30.91 -6.53
C PHE A 482 -2.83 -30.82 -6.15
N ALA A 483 -2.49 -31.22 -4.93
CA ALA A 483 -1.12 -31.29 -4.46
C ALA A 483 -0.79 -32.74 -4.09
N ALA A 484 0.15 -33.36 -4.80
CA ALA A 484 0.74 -34.63 -4.47
C ALA A 484 2.24 -34.47 -4.21
N GLN A 485 2.75 -35.21 -3.24
CA GLN A 485 4.15 -35.22 -2.84
C GLN A 485 4.70 -36.65 -2.94
N PRO A 486 4.93 -37.16 -4.16
CA PRO A 486 5.23 -38.57 -4.37
C PRO A 486 6.50 -39.05 -3.64
N HIS A 487 7.51 -38.18 -3.56
CA HIS A 487 8.73 -38.53 -2.82
C HIS A 487 8.49 -38.65 -1.31
N THR A 488 7.59 -37.81 -0.76
CA THR A 488 7.19 -37.85 0.64
C THR A 488 6.33 -39.07 0.93
N ALA A 489 5.44 -39.44 0.02
CA ALA A 489 4.64 -40.64 0.13
C ALA A 489 5.53 -41.91 0.16
N VAL A 490 6.53 -41.98 -0.72
CA VAL A 490 7.54 -43.08 -0.70
C VAL A 490 8.29 -43.09 0.63
N LEU A 491 8.71 -41.94 1.14
CA LEU A 491 9.40 -41.84 2.44
C LEU A 491 8.49 -42.35 3.58
N LEU A 492 7.24 -41.91 3.66
CA LEU A 492 6.29 -42.31 4.71
C LEU A 492 6.06 -43.83 4.70
N ARG A 493 5.90 -44.44 3.50
CA ARG A 493 5.81 -45.92 3.35
C ARG A 493 7.07 -46.62 3.86
N LYS A 494 8.25 -46.11 3.53
CA LYS A 494 9.53 -46.64 4.02
C LYS A 494 9.66 -46.55 5.53
N LEU A 495 9.10 -45.51 6.16
CA LEU A 495 9.07 -45.31 7.60
C LEU A 495 8.01 -46.18 8.29
N GLY A 496 7.14 -46.89 7.56
CA GLY A 496 6.15 -47.80 8.09
C GLY A 496 4.74 -47.25 8.22
N ALA A 497 4.41 -46.14 7.54
CA ALA A 497 3.03 -45.66 7.49
C ALA A 497 2.10 -46.67 6.84
N LYS A 498 0.91 -46.87 7.45
CA LYS A 498 -0.07 -47.84 6.99
C LYS A 498 -0.89 -47.30 5.84
N GLU A 499 -1.09 -48.16 4.83
CA GLU A 499 -2.05 -47.88 3.76
C GLU A 499 -3.48 -47.88 4.34
N MET A 500 -4.17 -46.78 4.18
CA MET A 500 -5.57 -46.65 4.59
C MET A 500 -6.40 -46.16 3.41
N LYS A 501 -7.59 -46.74 3.24
CA LYS A 501 -8.54 -46.22 2.26
C LYS A 501 -9.07 -44.86 2.73
N CYS A 502 -8.94 -43.86 1.88
CA CYS A 502 -9.55 -42.59 2.14
C CYS A 502 -11.08 -42.73 2.16
N PRO A 503 -11.78 -42.37 3.25
CA PRO A 503 -13.24 -42.35 3.24
C PRO A 503 -13.73 -41.29 2.27
N ALA A 504 -14.76 -41.60 1.49
CA ALA A 504 -15.39 -40.59 0.61
C ALA A 504 -15.91 -39.41 1.45
N PRO A 505 -15.64 -38.13 1.07
CA PRO A 505 -15.24 -37.69 -0.25
C PRO A 505 -13.75 -37.28 -0.34
N CYS A 506 -12.82 -38.16 -0.14
CA CYS A 506 -11.48 -37.93 -0.63
C CYS A 506 -11.57 -37.86 -2.15
N ALA A 507 -11.04 -36.82 -2.75
CA ALA A 507 -11.06 -36.66 -4.19
C ALA A 507 -10.58 -37.92 -4.91
N ALA A 508 -11.32 -38.28 -5.94
CA ALA A 508 -11.01 -39.42 -6.79
C ALA A 508 -9.53 -39.36 -7.22
N ALA A 509 -8.86 -40.50 -7.08
CA ALA A 509 -7.55 -40.74 -7.67
C ALA A 509 -7.57 -40.20 -9.12
N ILE A 510 -6.56 -39.44 -9.49
CA ILE A 510 -6.34 -39.09 -10.89
C ILE A 510 -6.23 -40.39 -11.66
N PRO A 511 -7.00 -40.66 -12.72
CA PRO A 511 -6.78 -41.82 -13.56
C PRO A 511 -5.34 -41.72 -14.07
N GLU A 512 -4.59 -42.81 -13.89
CA GLU A 512 -3.26 -42.99 -14.46
C GLU A 512 -3.31 -42.57 -15.94
N LYS A 513 -2.63 -41.51 -16.29
CA LYS A 513 -2.32 -41.24 -17.68
C LYS A 513 -1.31 -42.28 -18.09
N GLU A 514 -1.76 -43.25 -18.90
CA GLU A 514 -0.84 -44.13 -19.62
C GLU A 514 0.28 -43.30 -20.24
N PRO A 515 1.54 -43.76 -20.12
CA PRO A 515 2.68 -43.09 -20.73
C PRO A 515 2.50 -43.10 -22.26
N ARG A 516 2.42 -41.94 -22.87
CA ARG A 516 2.57 -41.78 -24.32
C ARG A 516 4.04 -41.68 -24.69
#